data_5f493b78b9e07792fe430737b491bf02
#
_entry.id   5f493b78b9e07792fe430737b491bf02
#
_cell.length_a   1.000
_cell.length_b   1.000
_cell.length_c   1.000
_cell.angle_alpha   90.00
_cell.angle_beta   90.00
_cell.angle_gamma   90.00
#
_symmetry.space_group_name_H-M   'P 1'
#
loop_
_entity.id
_entity.type
_entity.pdbx_description
1 polymer ?
#
loop_
_entity_poly.entity_id
_entity_poly.type
_entity_poly.pdbx_seq_one_letter_code
_entity_poly.pdbx_strand_id
1 'polypeptide(L)'
;MGAPSITISFIEKAMTAVTRGERGIVMLWVKDTLAAPAVNPVTVVTEKDIPDNLKDTTVEQIKLAMIGYTNAPKKVIVYCMGIADDAEKAAIDAGYKKAMEASETIKFGYLAIPTVETDQKAQDIATWVKTMRDVKKKKIKAVLPNTAADHEGIINYTTEKAVKTETVTAKNGKKTTVDTEYTTEQYCARIAGLIAGTPMTIACTYAPLSELSDCTRLADISTPVDLSL
;
A
#
# COMPACT_ATOMS: atom_id res chain seq x y z
N MET A 1 -10.28 -22.50 32.57
CA MET A 1 -10.85 -21.59 31.57
C MET A 1 -9.72 -21.18 30.66
N GLY A 2 -9.68 -21.72 29.44
CA GLY A 2 -8.65 -21.37 28.45
C GLY A 2 -8.93 -19.99 27.88
N ALA A 3 -7.88 -19.16 27.75
CA ALA A 3 -7.98 -17.88 27.09
C ALA A 3 -8.29 -18.11 25.60
N PRO A 4 -9.21 -17.35 24.99
CA PRO A 4 -9.51 -17.50 23.59
C PRO A 4 -8.29 -17.06 22.75
N SER A 5 -7.74 -17.98 21.98
CA SER A 5 -6.71 -17.63 21.00
C SER A 5 -7.38 -16.97 19.81
N ILE A 6 -7.20 -15.69 19.64
CA ILE A 6 -7.52 -14.99 18.39
C ILE A 6 -6.32 -15.25 17.47
N THR A 7 -6.40 -16.31 16.67
CA THR A 7 -5.40 -16.54 15.61
C THR A 7 -5.87 -15.78 14.39
N ILE A 8 -5.36 -14.58 14.23
CA ILE A 8 -5.54 -13.84 12.99
C ILE A 8 -4.68 -14.56 11.94
N SER A 9 -5.30 -15.10 10.89
CA SER A 9 -4.61 -15.84 9.81
C SER A 9 -3.52 -15.01 9.09
N PHE A 10 -3.52 -13.71 9.28
CA PHE A 10 -2.46 -12.77 8.88
C PHE A 10 -1.10 -13.10 9.50
N ILE A 11 -1.05 -13.57 10.74
CA ILE A 11 0.21 -13.89 11.42
C ILE A 11 0.91 -15.07 10.75
N GLU A 12 0.16 -16.05 10.30
CA GLU A 12 0.75 -17.24 9.64
C GLU A 12 1.35 -16.89 8.27
N LYS A 13 0.70 -16.06 7.44
CA LYS A 13 1.27 -15.65 6.15
C LYS A 13 2.48 -14.72 6.31
N ALA A 14 2.46 -13.81 7.28
CA ALA A 14 3.61 -12.97 7.56
C ALA A 14 4.79 -13.76 8.16
N MET A 15 4.52 -14.78 8.95
CA MET A 15 5.57 -15.65 9.54
C MET A 15 6.13 -16.66 8.56
N THR A 16 5.33 -17.17 7.60
CA THR A 16 5.81 -18.09 6.56
C THR A 16 6.68 -17.36 5.52
N ALA A 17 6.62 -16.05 5.45
CA ALA A 17 7.44 -15.22 4.56
C ALA A 17 8.91 -15.07 4.99
N VAL A 18 9.44 -15.97 5.79
CA VAL A 18 10.85 -15.95 6.24
C VAL A 18 11.85 -16.22 5.10
N THR A 19 11.41 -16.80 3.99
CA THR A 19 12.20 -16.82 2.74
C THR A 19 11.90 -15.56 1.91
N ARG A 20 12.35 -14.42 2.40
CA ARG A 20 12.19 -13.15 1.70
C ARG A 20 13.04 -13.17 0.44
N GLY A 21 12.36 -13.14 -0.71
CA GLY A 21 13.04 -12.81 -1.95
C GLY A 21 13.77 -11.46 -1.78
N GLU A 22 14.97 -11.34 -2.32
CA GLU A 22 15.78 -10.11 -2.20
C GLU A 22 15.17 -8.89 -2.92
N ARG A 23 13.91 -8.97 -3.36
CA ARG A 23 13.31 -8.04 -4.31
C ARG A 23 12.15 -7.28 -3.69
N GLY A 24 11.97 -6.06 -4.20
CA GLY A 24 10.84 -5.19 -3.96
C GLY A 24 10.85 -4.49 -2.62
N ILE A 25 11.12 -3.20 -2.67
CA ILE A 25 10.95 -2.29 -1.55
C ILE A 25 9.74 -1.44 -1.86
N VAL A 26 8.73 -1.49 -1.00
CA VAL A 26 7.56 -0.64 -1.09
C VAL A 26 7.77 0.59 -0.25
N MET A 27 7.43 1.76 -0.77
CA MET A 27 7.33 3.00 -0.03
C MET A 27 5.87 3.38 0.12
N LEU A 28 5.45 3.66 1.36
CA LEU A 28 4.13 4.18 1.67
C LEU A 28 4.26 5.59 2.21
N TRP A 29 3.50 6.54 1.64
CA TRP A 29 3.30 7.84 2.26
C TRP A 29 1.93 7.87 2.92
N VAL A 30 1.90 8.22 4.19
CA VAL A 30 0.68 8.16 4.99
C VAL A 30 0.44 9.49 5.73
N LYS A 31 -0.83 9.83 5.90
CA LYS A 31 -1.26 10.97 6.72
C LYS A 31 -1.27 10.58 8.19
N ASP A 32 -0.08 10.47 8.74
CA ASP A 32 0.12 10.13 10.15
C ASP A 32 1.28 10.91 10.74
N THR A 33 1.37 10.91 12.05
CA THR A 33 2.45 11.57 12.78
C THR A 33 3.20 10.54 13.59
N LEU A 34 4.51 10.52 13.41
CA LEU A 34 5.38 9.61 14.11
C LEU A 34 5.83 10.24 15.44
N ALA A 35 5.63 9.53 16.55
CA ALA A 35 6.11 9.97 17.85
C ALA A 35 7.60 9.67 18.03
N ALA A 36 8.31 10.58 18.72
CA ALA A 36 9.67 10.32 19.14
C ALA A 36 9.73 9.09 20.10
N PRO A 37 10.78 8.26 20.04
CA PRO A 37 12.06 8.47 19.37
C PRO A 37 12.13 7.92 17.93
N ALA A 38 11.03 7.48 17.34
CA ALA A 38 11.03 6.89 16.02
C ALA A 38 11.48 7.89 14.94
N VAL A 39 12.28 7.44 13.99
CA VAL A 39 12.84 8.27 12.92
C VAL A 39 11.99 8.10 11.66
N ASN A 40 11.60 9.20 11.05
CA ASN A 40 10.86 9.23 9.79
C ASN A 40 11.84 9.28 8.59
N PRO A 41 11.78 8.36 7.63
CA PRO A 41 10.82 7.27 7.50
C PRO A 41 11.16 6.03 8.36
N VAL A 42 10.11 5.30 8.72
CA VAL A 42 10.22 4.01 9.42
C VAL A 42 10.43 2.89 8.41
N THR A 43 11.31 1.96 8.73
CA THR A 43 11.49 0.74 7.93
C THR A 43 10.82 -0.43 8.64
N VAL A 44 9.82 -1.01 8.01
CA VAL A 44 9.07 -2.16 8.50
C VAL A 44 9.49 -3.40 7.72
N VAL A 45 9.95 -4.39 8.44
CA VAL A 45 10.37 -5.70 7.93
C VAL A 45 9.45 -6.79 8.45
N THR A 46 8.97 -6.63 9.68
CA THR A 46 8.01 -7.51 10.35
C THR A 46 6.93 -6.66 11.00
N GLU A 47 5.81 -7.27 11.38
CA GLU A 47 4.75 -6.55 12.10
C GLU A 47 5.23 -5.92 13.43
N LYS A 48 6.27 -6.49 14.04
CA LYS A 48 6.86 -5.95 15.27
C LYS A 48 7.59 -4.63 15.09
N ASP A 49 7.95 -4.29 13.85
CA ASP A 49 8.65 -3.06 13.53
C ASP A 49 7.66 -1.88 13.31
N ILE A 50 6.35 -2.16 13.34
CA ILE A 50 5.32 -1.15 13.20
C ILE A 50 5.21 -0.37 14.51
N PRO A 51 5.37 0.97 14.50
CA PRO A 51 5.21 1.78 15.71
C PRO A 51 3.80 1.72 16.28
N ASP A 52 3.68 1.57 17.60
CA ASP A 52 2.40 1.44 18.29
C ASP A 52 1.53 2.72 18.26
N ASN A 53 2.12 3.86 17.92
CA ASN A 53 1.43 5.15 17.92
C ASN A 53 0.81 5.52 16.58
N LEU A 54 0.90 4.66 15.57
CA LEU A 54 0.25 4.90 14.28
C LEU A 54 -1.26 4.63 14.35
N LYS A 55 -2.01 5.30 13.49
CA LYS A 55 -3.44 5.07 13.33
C LYS A 55 -3.72 3.64 12.85
N ASP A 56 -4.82 3.05 13.26
CA ASP A 56 -5.24 1.71 12.82
C ASP A 56 -5.32 1.61 11.29
N THR A 57 -5.79 2.66 10.63
CA THR A 57 -5.83 2.74 9.17
C THR A 57 -4.43 2.67 8.54
N THR A 58 -3.45 3.34 9.11
CA THR A 58 -2.05 3.30 8.68
C THR A 58 -1.46 1.90 8.87
N VAL A 59 -1.69 1.31 10.04
CA VAL A 59 -1.24 -0.05 10.36
C VAL A 59 -1.81 -1.06 9.36
N GLU A 60 -3.10 -0.94 9.02
CA GLU A 60 -3.75 -1.81 8.04
C GLU A 60 -3.13 -1.64 6.65
N GLN A 61 -2.83 -0.42 6.21
CA GLN A 61 -2.15 -0.17 4.93
C GLN A 61 -0.75 -0.78 4.88
N ILE A 62 0.00 -0.72 5.99
CA ILE A 62 1.30 -1.38 6.09
C ILE A 62 1.15 -2.89 5.97
N LYS A 63 0.19 -3.48 6.67
CA LYS A 63 -0.10 -4.92 6.61
C LYS A 63 -0.49 -5.35 5.20
N LEU A 64 -1.37 -4.61 4.53
CA LEU A 64 -1.75 -4.87 3.14
C LEU A 64 -0.53 -4.88 2.21
N ALA A 65 0.37 -3.90 2.35
CA ALA A 65 1.59 -3.85 1.56
C ALA A 65 2.55 -5.03 1.85
N MET A 66 2.52 -5.58 3.07
CA MET A 66 3.39 -6.69 3.48
C MET A 66 2.93 -8.05 2.98
N ILE A 67 1.67 -8.22 2.56
CA ILE A 67 1.14 -9.53 2.11
C ILE A 67 1.95 -10.09 0.94
N GLY A 68 2.30 -9.26 -0.05
CA GLY A 68 3.02 -9.71 -1.24
C GLY A 68 2.21 -10.64 -2.14
N TYR A 69 2.90 -11.54 -2.88
CA TYR A 69 2.30 -12.61 -3.69
C TYR A 69 3.00 -13.93 -3.39
N THR A 70 3.98 -14.35 -4.21
CA THR A 70 4.79 -15.55 -3.95
C THR A 70 5.72 -15.35 -2.75
N ASN A 71 6.17 -14.12 -2.56
CA ASN A 71 6.98 -13.69 -1.43
C ASN A 71 6.43 -12.37 -0.88
N ALA A 72 6.69 -12.10 0.39
CA ALA A 72 6.49 -10.76 0.93
C ALA A 72 7.53 -9.80 0.33
N PRO A 73 7.24 -8.49 0.24
CA PRO A 73 8.24 -7.48 -0.07
C PRO A 73 9.44 -7.57 0.89
N LYS A 74 10.61 -7.20 0.44
CA LYS A 74 11.83 -7.20 1.28
C LYS A 74 11.65 -6.32 2.52
N LYS A 75 11.03 -5.17 2.34
CA LYS A 75 10.66 -4.24 3.41
C LYS A 75 9.65 -3.23 2.89
N VAL A 76 8.90 -2.66 3.81
CA VAL A 76 8.04 -1.52 3.59
C VAL A 76 8.65 -0.31 4.28
N ILE A 77 8.84 0.79 3.57
CA ILE A 77 9.34 2.05 4.12
C ILE A 77 8.13 2.96 4.26
N VAL A 78 7.83 3.38 5.46
CA VAL A 78 6.67 4.22 5.77
C VAL A 78 7.13 5.64 6.05
N TYR A 79 6.68 6.58 5.25
CA TYR A 79 6.91 8.01 5.45
C TYR A 79 5.64 8.66 5.99
N CYS A 80 5.68 9.09 7.23
CA CYS A 80 4.59 9.83 7.86
C CYS A 80 4.72 11.31 7.49
N MET A 81 3.72 11.82 6.76
CA MET A 81 3.74 13.20 6.24
C MET A 81 3.47 14.25 7.31
N GLY A 82 2.98 13.84 8.50
CA GLY A 82 2.65 14.76 9.59
C GLY A 82 1.49 15.71 9.25
N ILE A 83 0.55 15.23 8.43
CA ILE A 83 -0.62 15.97 7.96
C ILE A 83 -1.86 15.41 8.66
N ALA A 84 -2.72 16.28 9.19
CA ALA A 84 -4.03 15.86 9.70
C ALA A 84 -4.97 15.44 8.56
N ASP A 85 -5.97 14.60 8.87
CA ASP A 85 -6.89 14.10 7.84
C ASP A 85 -7.76 15.22 7.25
N ASP A 86 -8.08 16.23 8.07
CA ASP A 86 -8.87 17.42 7.75
C ASP A 86 -8.01 18.65 7.38
N ALA A 87 -6.73 18.45 7.07
CA ALA A 87 -5.80 19.52 6.79
C ALA A 87 -6.20 20.32 5.54
N GLU A 88 -5.98 21.63 5.58
CA GLU A 88 -6.17 22.49 4.44
C GLU A 88 -5.20 22.16 3.29
N LYS A 89 -5.60 22.51 2.07
CA LYS A 89 -4.85 22.24 0.85
C LYS A 89 -3.38 22.69 0.92
N ALA A 90 -3.10 23.84 1.50
CA ALA A 90 -1.73 24.35 1.64
C ALA A 90 -0.83 23.43 2.48
N ALA A 91 -1.38 22.86 3.57
CA ALA A 91 -0.66 21.91 4.41
C ALA A 91 -0.46 20.57 3.70
N ILE A 92 -1.45 20.11 2.94
CA ILE A 92 -1.36 18.92 2.10
C ILE A 92 -0.25 19.11 1.06
N ASP A 93 -0.27 20.22 0.31
CA ASP A 93 0.73 20.55 -0.71
C ASP A 93 2.15 20.57 -0.12
N ALA A 94 2.33 21.19 1.04
CA ALA A 94 3.60 21.24 1.74
C ALA A 94 4.08 19.85 2.20
N GLY A 95 3.18 19.01 2.70
CA GLY A 95 3.50 17.66 3.14
C GLY A 95 3.92 16.76 1.99
N TYR A 96 3.19 16.77 0.88
CA TYR A 96 3.56 16.03 -0.33
C TYR A 96 4.91 16.49 -0.89
N LYS A 97 5.17 17.80 -0.92
CA LYS A 97 6.47 18.33 -1.35
C LYS A 97 7.62 17.79 -0.49
N LYS A 98 7.48 17.82 0.84
CA LYS A 98 8.46 17.24 1.76
C LYS A 98 8.65 15.74 1.54
N ALA A 99 7.56 15.00 1.31
CA ALA A 99 7.62 13.57 1.05
C ALA A 99 8.36 13.26 -0.27
N MET A 100 8.12 14.04 -1.33
CA MET A 100 8.87 13.94 -2.59
C MET A 100 10.36 14.18 -2.37
N GLU A 101 10.73 15.29 -1.71
CA GLU A 101 12.12 15.65 -1.42
C GLU A 101 12.83 14.57 -0.59
N ALA A 102 12.21 14.09 0.50
CA ALA A 102 12.76 13.03 1.33
C ALA A 102 12.94 11.72 0.56
N SER A 103 12.00 11.38 -0.30
CA SER A 103 12.02 10.14 -1.09
C SER A 103 13.06 10.14 -2.21
N GLU A 104 13.56 11.30 -2.59
CA GLU A 104 14.60 11.40 -3.62
C GLU A 104 15.92 10.72 -3.22
N THR A 105 16.23 10.65 -1.94
CA THR A 105 17.46 10.02 -1.43
C THR A 105 17.28 8.56 -1.07
N ILE A 106 16.04 8.09 -0.98
CA ILE A 106 15.71 6.74 -0.52
C ILE A 106 15.60 5.78 -1.70
N LYS A 107 16.14 4.56 -1.52
CA LYS A 107 16.01 3.51 -2.53
C LYS A 107 14.75 2.69 -2.27
N PHE A 108 13.82 2.74 -3.21
CA PHE A 108 12.60 1.91 -3.24
C PHE A 108 12.23 1.56 -4.68
N GLY A 109 11.33 0.62 -4.85
CA GLY A 109 10.85 0.18 -6.17
C GLY A 109 9.45 0.68 -6.49
N TYR A 110 8.58 0.62 -5.50
CA TYR A 110 7.15 0.90 -5.67
C TYR A 110 6.68 1.89 -4.62
N LEU A 111 5.88 2.88 -5.05
CA LEU A 111 5.24 3.87 -4.20
C LEU A 111 3.74 3.64 -4.19
N ALA A 112 3.12 3.71 -3.02
CA ALA A 112 1.69 3.81 -2.87
C ALA A 112 1.34 4.87 -1.82
N ILE A 113 0.21 5.55 -2.02
CA ILE A 113 -0.25 6.65 -1.17
C ILE A 113 -1.76 6.47 -0.98
N PRO A 114 -2.21 5.96 0.17
CA PRO A 114 -3.61 5.60 0.40
C PRO A 114 -4.62 6.75 0.40
N THR A 115 -4.18 7.99 0.29
CA THR A 115 -5.02 9.20 0.28
C THR A 115 -4.78 10.09 -0.94
N VAL A 116 -4.11 9.57 -1.96
CA VAL A 116 -3.65 10.38 -3.11
C VAL A 116 -4.78 10.94 -3.96
N GLU A 117 -5.88 10.20 -4.09
CA GLU A 117 -7.06 10.61 -4.85
C GLU A 117 -7.90 11.62 -4.04
N THR A 118 -8.14 11.31 -2.78
CA THR A 118 -8.81 12.21 -1.83
C THR A 118 -8.09 13.56 -1.73
N ASP A 119 -6.77 13.55 -1.73
CA ASP A 119 -5.93 14.76 -1.69
C ASP A 119 -5.78 15.44 -3.05
N GLN A 120 -6.33 14.86 -4.12
CA GLN A 120 -6.21 15.35 -5.50
C GLN A 120 -4.75 15.49 -5.97
N LYS A 121 -3.87 14.56 -5.56
CA LYS A 121 -2.43 14.60 -5.83
C LYS A 121 -1.94 13.56 -6.84
N ALA A 122 -2.83 12.72 -7.38
CA ALA A 122 -2.45 11.64 -8.29
C ALA A 122 -1.64 12.16 -9.50
N GLN A 123 -2.06 13.29 -10.11
CA GLN A 123 -1.38 13.88 -11.25
C GLN A 123 -0.01 14.48 -10.90
N ASP A 124 0.11 15.10 -9.72
CA ASP A 124 1.37 15.67 -9.24
C ASP A 124 2.40 14.55 -9.02
N ILE A 125 1.96 13.44 -8.41
CA ILE A 125 2.79 12.25 -8.19
C ILE A 125 3.18 11.59 -9.50
N ALA A 126 2.24 11.46 -10.45
CA ALA A 126 2.56 10.92 -11.78
C ALA A 126 3.65 11.75 -12.48
N THR A 127 3.55 13.07 -12.43
CA THR A 127 4.54 13.99 -12.99
C THR A 127 5.90 13.86 -12.29
N TRP A 128 5.90 13.76 -10.97
CA TRP A 128 7.11 13.57 -10.17
C TRP A 128 7.80 12.24 -10.52
N VAL A 129 7.04 11.13 -10.61
CA VAL A 129 7.57 9.81 -10.99
C VAL A 129 8.20 9.84 -12.38
N LYS A 130 7.54 10.47 -13.36
CA LYS A 130 8.11 10.69 -14.71
C LYS A 130 9.45 11.43 -14.63
N THR A 131 9.52 12.53 -13.89
CA THR A 131 10.75 13.29 -13.69
C THR A 131 11.85 12.44 -13.02
N MET A 132 11.51 11.66 -12.01
CA MET A 132 12.46 10.77 -11.32
C MET A 132 13.06 9.73 -12.28
N ARG A 133 12.25 9.19 -13.19
CA ARG A 133 12.69 8.17 -14.16
C ARG A 133 13.43 8.79 -15.33
N ASP A 134 12.86 9.81 -15.94
CA ASP A 134 13.36 10.36 -17.21
C ASP A 134 14.59 11.25 -17.00
N VAL A 135 14.58 12.07 -15.95
CA VAL A 135 15.65 13.02 -15.65
C VAL A 135 16.66 12.43 -14.66
N LYS A 136 16.18 11.96 -13.50
CA LYS A 136 17.08 11.47 -12.43
C LYS A 136 17.49 10.01 -12.57
N LYS A 137 17.01 9.31 -13.62
CA LYS A 137 17.31 7.90 -13.96
C LYS A 137 17.06 6.90 -12.83
N LYS A 138 16.11 7.20 -11.94
CA LYS A 138 15.69 6.31 -10.86
C LYS A 138 14.55 5.42 -11.33
N LYS A 139 14.72 4.11 -11.26
CA LYS A 139 13.73 3.12 -11.71
C LYS A 139 12.66 2.87 -10.64
N ILE A 140 11.91 3.92 -10.27
CA ILE A 140 10.77 3.83 -9.36
C ILE A 140 9.48 3.70 -10.14
N LYS A 141 8.45 3.11 -9.52
CA LYS A 141 7.09 3.05 -10.04
C LYS A 141 6.12 3.51 -8.96
N ALA A 142 5.01 4.12 -9.35
CA ALA A 142 3.91 4.42 -8.43
C ALA A 142 2.67 3.63 -8.83
N VAL A 143 1.97 3.10 -7.83
CA VAL A 143 0.63 2.53 -7.98
C VAL A 143 -0.35 3.62 -7.63
N LEU A 144 -1.11 4.08 -8.61
CA LEU A 144 -2.04 5.21 -8.47
C LEU A 144 -3.46 4.79 -8.84
N PRO A 145 -4.47 5.32 -8.14
CA PRO A 145 -5.86 5.07 -8.46
C PRO A 145 -6.29 5.89 -9.68
N ASN A 146 -7.13 5.32 -10.52
CA ASN A 146 -7.92 6.01 -11.56
C ASN A 146 -7.14 7.07 -12.38
N THR A 147 -5.85 6.84 -12.64
CA THR A 147 -5.03 7.82 -13.35
C THR A 147 -4.85 7.45 -14.83
N ALA A 148 -5.06 8.42 -15.70
CA ALA A 148 -4.85 8.28 -17.15
C ALA A 148 -3.40 8.56 -17.58
N ALA A 149 -2.46 8.58 -16.65
CA ALA A 149 -1.05 8.86 -16.95
C ALA A 149 -0.41 7.68 -17.70
N ASP A 150 -0.21 7.82 -19.00
CA ASP A 150 0.49 6.85 -19.83
C ASP A 150 2.01 7.00 -19.64
N HIS A 151 2.58 6.13 -18.83
CA HIS A 151 4.02 6.07 -18.57
C HIS A 151 4.42 4.77 -17.88
N GLU A 152 5.55 4.17 -18.25
CA GLU A 152 6.06 2.91 -17.69
C GLU A 152 6.31 2.91 -16.17
N GLY A 153 6.42 4.08 -15.58
CA GLY A 153 6.56 4.28 -14.13
C GLY A 153 5.24 4.34 -13.37
N ILE A 154 4.10 4.30 -14.06
CA ILE A 154 2.78 4.42 -13.43
C ILE A 154 2.01 3.11 -13.64
N ILE A 155 1.53 2.57 -12.54
CA ILE A 155 0.64 1.42 -12.51
C ILE A 155 -0.73 1.95 -12.12
N ASN A 156 -1.67 1.91 -13.05
CA ASN A 156 -3.02 2.38 -12.82
C ASN A 156 -3.87 1.25 -12.21
N TYR A 157 -4.45 1.49 -11.04
CA TYR A 157 -5.39 0.59 -10.38
C TYR A 157 -6.79 1.20 -10.40
N THR A 158 -7.77 0.45 -10.93
CA THR A 158 -9.12 0.96 -11.24
C THR A 158 -10.25 0.18 -10.57
N THR A 159 -9.95 -0.80 -9.72
CA THR A 159 -10.98 -1.52 -8.99
C THR A 159 -11.61 -0.60 -7.95
N GLU A 160 -12.90 -0.35 -8.09
CA GLU A 160 -13.61 0.67 -7.32
C GLU A 160 -13.73 0.31 -5.84
N LYS A 161 -13.97 -0.97 -5.55
CA LYS A 161 -14.22 -1.46 -4.20
C LYS A 161 -13.61 -2.85 -4.03
N ALA A 162 -12.84 -3.01 -3.00
CA ALA A 162 -12.33 -4.31 -2.56
C ALA A 162 -12.86 -4.62 -1.16
N VAL A 163 -13.46 -5.79 -0.98
CA VAL A 163 -14.09 -6.20 0.30
C VAL A 163 -13.35 -7.39 0.87
N LYS A 164 -12.91 -7.26 2.10
CA LYS A 164 -12.33 -8.32 2.91
C LYS A 164 -13.32 -8.71 4.00
N THR A 165 -13.70 -9.97 4.04
CA THR A 165 -14.59 -10.51 5.06
C THR A 165 -13.80 -11.32 6.07
N GLU A 166 -13.85 -10.94 7.32
CA GLU A 166 -13.20 -11.65 8.42
C GLU A 166 -14.22 -12.17 9.43
N THR A 167 -14.00 -13.38 9.95
CA THR A 167 -14.82 -13.92 11.03
C THR A 167 -14.13 -13.63 12.36
N VAL A 168 -14.70 -12.72 13.13
CA VAL A 168 -14.23 -12.37 14.47
C VAL A 168 -15.01 -13.19 15.49
N THR A 169 -14.29 -13.88 16.38
CA THR A 169 -14.90 -14.61 17.47
C THR A 169 -14.85 -13.75 18.73
N ALA A 170 -16.01 -13.32 19.22
CA ALA A 170 -16.12 -12.55 20.45
C ALA A 170 -15.71 -13.40 21.68
N LYS A 171 -15.39 -12.76 22.79
CA LYS A 171 -15.01 -13.43 24.06
C LYS A 171 -16.03 -14.43 24.56
N ASN A 172 -17.29 -14.32 24.18
CA ASN A 172 -18.39 -15.24 24.49
C ASN A 172 -18.54 -16.41 23.52
N GLY A 173 -17.58 -16.60 22.59
CA GLY A 173 -17.60 -17.67 21.58
C GLY A 173 -18.51 -17.38 20.37
N LYS A 174 -19.22 -16.24 20.34
CA LYS A 174 -20.05 -15.85 19.19
C LYS A 174 -19.17 -15.45 18.03
N LYS A 175 -19.35 -16.09 16.89
CA LYS A 175 -18.71 -15.70 15.62
C LYS A 175 -19.54 -14.61 14.95
N THR A 176 -18.89 -13.54 14.57
CA THR A 176 -19.48 -12.44 13.82
C THR A 176 -18.60 -12.15 12.61
N THR A 177 -19.23 -12.02 11.46
CA THR A 177 -18.54 -11.65 10.22
C THR A 177 -18.45 -10.13 10.16
N VAL A 178 -17.26 -9.63 9.89
CA VAL A 178 -16.99 -8.20 9.70
C VAL A 178 -16.42 -7.99 8.30
N ASP A 179 -17.04 -7.12 7.56
CA ASP A 179 -16.59 -6.72 6.22
C ASP A 179 -15.82 -5.41 6.32
N THR A 180 -14.61 -5.42 5.78
CA THR A 180 -13.76 -4.22 5.64
C THR A 180 -13.71 -3.86 4.16
N GLU A 181 -14.16 -2.66 3.84
CA GLU A 181 -14.15 -2.14 2.49
C GLU A 181 -12.95 -1.24 2.28
N TYR A 182 -12.25 -1.43 1.15
CA TYR A 182 -11.14 -0.59 0.73
C TYR A 182 -11.52 0.17 -0.53
N THR A 183 -11.23 1.46 -0.55
CA THR A 183 -11.32 2.28 -1.76
C THR A 183 -10.19 1.94 -2.74
N THR A 184 -10.30 2.39 -3.98
CA THR A 184 -9.27 2.22 -5.01
C THR A 184 -7.91 2.68 -4.50
N GLU A 185 -7.82 3.89 -3.92
CA GLU A 185 -6.56 4.45 -3.42
C GLU A 185 -5.98 3.66 -2.24
N GLN A 186 -6.82 3.21 -1.32
CA GLN A 186 -6.39 2.42 -0.16
C GLN A 186 -5.82 1.05 -0.59
N TYR A 187 -6.42 0.43 -1.59
CA TYR A 187 -5.97 -0.89 -2.05
C TYR A 187 -4.71 -0.82 -2.93
N CYS A 188 -4.29 0.36 -3.38
CA CYS A 188 -3.02 0.56 -4.09
C CYS A 188 -1.81 0.07 -3.27
N ALA A 189 -1.85 0.17 -1.94
CA ALA A 189 -0.79 -0.35 -1.06
C ALA A 189 -0.63 -1.88 -1.20
N ARG A 190 -1.76 -2.61 -1.28
CA ARG A 190 -1.79 -4.05 -1.49
C ARG A 190 -1.21 -4.45 -2.85
N ILE A 191 -1.57 -3.71 -3.90
CA ILE A 191 -1.06 -3.95 -5.26
C ILE A 191 0.43 -3.67 -5.34
N ALA A 192 0.91 -2.60 -4.71
CA ALA A 192 2.34 -2.30 -4.63
C ALA A 192 3.11 -3.44 -3.94
N GLY A 193 2.58 -3.96 -2.84
CA GLY A 193 3.13 -5.12 -2.13
C GLY A 193 3.14 -6.39 -2.97
N LEU A 194 2.06 -6.67 -3.70
CA LEU A 194 1.93 -7.80 -4.59
C LEU A 194 3.02 -7.79 -5.66
N ILE A 195 3.16 -6.67 -6.37
CA ILE A 195 4.14 -6.55 -7.46
C ILE A 195 5.57 -6.60 -6.89
N ALA A 196 5.81 -5.95 -5.74
CA ALA A 196 7.10 -5.97 -5.07
C ALA A 196 7.53 -7.38 -4.61
N GLY A 197 6.56 -8.20 -4.19
CA GLY A 197 6.78 -9.59 -3.77
C GLY A 197 6.84 -10.61 -4.91
N THR A 198 6.54 -10.19 -6.14
CA THR A 198 6.51 -11.09 -7.30
C THR A 198 7.90 -11.16 -7.95
N PRO A 199 8.48 -12.37 -8.14
CA PRO A 199 9.70 -12.53 -8.91
C PRO A 199 9.53 -12.11 -10.37
N MET A 200 10.59 -11.58 -11.00
CA MET A 200 10.52 -11.17 -12.42
C MET A 200 10.23 -12.32 -13.41
N THR A 201 10.34 -13.55 -12.95
CA THR A 201 10.03 -14.75 -13.75
C THR A 201 8.56 -15.11 -13.75
N ILE A 202 7.74 -14.47 -12.94
CA ILE A 202 6.32 -14.75 -12.77
C ILE A 202 5.54 -13.49 -13.11
N ALA A 203 4.51 -13.62 -13.96
CA ALA A 203 3.60 -12.51 -14.24
C ALA A 203 2.65 -12.28 -13.05
N CYS A 204 2.33 -11.03 -12.77
CA CYS A 204 1.31 -10.68 -11.79
C CYS A 204 -0.12 -10.92 -12.29
N THR A 205 -0.29 -11.25 -13.57
CA THR A 205 -1.57 -11.58 -14.17
C THR A 205 -2.17 -12.79 -13.46
N TYR A 206 -3.44 -12.70 -13.09
CA TYR A 206 -4.15 -13.72 -12.32
C TYR A 206 -3.56 -14.03 -10.93
N ALA A 207 -2.77 -13.13 -10.36
CA ALA A 207 -2.32 -13.28 -8.99
C ALA A 207 -3.54 -13.34 -8.04
N PRO A 208 -3.65 -14.36 -7.17
CA PRO A 208 -4.81 -14.47 -6.29
C PRO A 208 -4.73 -13.40 -5.19
N LEU A 209 -5.83 -12.70 -5.00
CA LEU A 209 -6.06 -11.79 -3.90
C LEU A 209 -6.90 -12.53 -2.85
N SER A 210 -6.31 -13.55 -2.24
CA SER A 210 -7.00 -14.50 -1.37
C SER A 210 -7.56 -13.91 -0.08
N GLU A 211 -7.19 -12.69 0.24
CA GLU A 211 -7.72 -11.92 1.36
C GLU A 211 -9.07 -11.27 1.05
N LEU A 212 -9.43 -11.14 -0.23
CA LEU A 212 -10.69 -10.54 -0.63
C LEU A 212 -11.81 -11.57 -0.70
N SER A 213 -13.00 -11.18 -0.26
CA SER A 213 -14.25 -11.90 -0.44
C SER A 213 -15.02 -11.42 -1.67
N ASP A 214 -14.87 -10.13 -2.00
CA ASP A 214 -15.54 -9.52 -3.16
C ASP A 214 -14.72 -8.32 -3.69
N CYS A 215 -14.90 -8.02 -4.98
CA CYS A 215 -14.35 -6.82 -5.59
C CYS A 215 -15.25 -6.35 -6.73
N THR A 216 -15.52 -5.05 -6.75
CA THR A 216 -16.33 -4.42 -7.80
C THR A 216 -15.43 -3.68 -8.77
N ARG A 217 -15.57 -4.00 -10.05
CA ARG A 217 -14.92 -3.25 -11.14
C ARG A 217 -15.87 -2.20 -11.66
N LEU A 218 -15.37 -1.03 -12.03
CA LEU A 218 -16.15 -0.03 -12.77
C LEU A 218 -16.79 -0.69 -14.00
N ALA A 219 -18.13 -0.65 -14.06
CA ALA A 219 -18.91 -1.30 -15.10
C ALA A 219 -18.75 -0.62 -16.48
N ASP A 220 -18.22 0.57 -16.52
CA ASP A 220 -18.11 1.38 -17.75
C ASP A 220 -16.67 1.39 -18.28
N ILE A 221 -16.30 0.31 -18.95
CA ILE A 221 -15.06 0.24 -19.73
C ILE A 221 -15.41 0.59 -21.18
N SER A 222 -15.64 1.85 -21.44
CA SER A 222 -15.70 2.37 -22.82
C SER A 222 -14.31 2.56 -23.44
N THR A 223 -13.26 2.50 -22.64
CA THR A 223 -11.86 2.50 -23.09
C THR A 223 -11.19 1.18 -22.71
N PRO A 224 -10.64 0.44 -23.66
CA PRO A 224 -9.84 -0.74 -23.33
C PRO A 224 -8.67 -0.29 -22.45
N VAL A 225 -8.58 -0.87 -21.25
CA VAL A 225 -7.38 -0.76 -20.45
C VAL A 225 -6.31 -1.54 -21.21
N ASP A 226 -5.40 -0.86 -21.85
CA ASP A 226 -4.23 -1.48 -22.45
C ASP A 226 -3.35 -2.01 -21.31
N LEU A 227 -3.46 -3.33 -21.07
CA LEU A 227 -2.62 -4.08 -20.15
C LEU A 227 -1.30 -4.49 -20.82
N SER A 228 -0.89 -3.84 -21.88
CA SER A 228 0.43 -4.04 -22.46
C SER A 228 1.49 -3.50 -21.47
N LEU A 229 2.03 -4.43 -20.69
CA LEU A 229 3.23 -4.25 -19.88
C LEU A 229 4.49 -4.35 -20.76
#